data_f7ce3f82b46673e151fc026fad0a9315
#
_entry.id   f7ce3f82b46673e151fc026fad0a9315
#
_cell.length_a   1.000
_cell.length_b   1.000
_cell.length_c   1.000
_cell.angle_alpha   90.00
_cell.angle_beta   90.00
_cell.angle_gamma   90.00
#
_symmetry.space_group_name_H-M   'P 1'
#
loop_
_entity.id
_entity.type
_entity.pdbx_description
1 polymer ?
#
loop_
_entity_poly.entity_id
_entity_poly.type
_entity_poly.pdbx_seq_one_letter_code
_entity_poly.pdbx_strand_id
1 'polypeptide(L)'
;MTEAGTSYTRWIWRASAAVALALSIALAGCGDSSPPTSSLPIGSQRPVSHVVAPGETVYHIATEYGVSVGRLMAANGLSDPRDLRVGQVLTIPGAYRGASIGIASSGVHRYTGERASRQFQWPVQQGVVSSGFGIRNGAMHDGVDIAAPAGTPVYAADTGVVIFSGTLHGYGNTVIIRHDDGYATVYGHNERNLVSEGVRVARGQEIGEIGRSGRTTGANLHFEVRRDNVA
;
A
#
# COMPACT_ATOMS: atom_id res chain seq x y z
N MET A 1 17.64 1.29 62.73
CA MET A 1 19.10 1.41 62.48
C MET A 1 19.31 0.83 61.09
N THR A 2 19.68 1.50 60.01
CA THR A 2 20.23 2.81 59.73
C THR A 2 19.81 3.18 58.30
N GLU A 3 19.46 4.43 58.09
CA GLU A 3 19.18 5.06 56.81
C GLU A 3 20.44 5.26 55.98
N ALA A 4 20.30 5.31 54.66
CA ALA A 4 21.09 6.11 53.73
C ALA A 4 20.42 6.00 52.33
N GLY A 5 19.96 6.98 51.67
CA GLY A 5 20.49 8.32 51.44
C GLY A 5 20.63 8.49 49.95
N THR A 6 19.54 8.91 49.25
CA THR A 6 19.45 9.08 47.79
C THR A 6 19.84 10.49 47.42
N SER A 7 20.89 10.70 46.65
CA SER A 7 21.24 12.02 46.12
C SER A 7 20.81 12.17 44.66
N TYR A 8 19.87 13.08 44.42
CA TYR A 8 19.50 13.58 43.09
C TYR A 8 20.49 14.66 42.65
N THR A 9 21.16 14.47 41.56
CA THR A 9 22.02 15.48 40.91
C THR A 9 21.22 16.22 39.84
N ARG A 10 20.87 17.47 40.14
CA ARG A 10 20.24 18.43 39.21
C ARG A 10 21.34 19.06 38.37
N TRP A 11 21.25 18.91 37.04
CA TRP A 11 22.07 19.67 36.09
C TRP A 11 21.41 21.01 35.78
N ILE A 12 22.09 22.08 36.18
CA ILE A 12 21.68 23.47 35.91
C ILE A 12 22.47 23.94 34.69
N TRP A 13 21.79 24.29 33.62
CA TRP A 13 22.42 24.96 32.46
C TRP A 13 22.55 26.45 32.72
N ARG A 14 23.81 26.96 32.76
CA ARG A 14 24.14 28.37 32.84
C ARG A 14 24.09 28.98 31.43
N ALA A 15 23.24 29.98 31.25
CA ALA A 15 23.27 30.85 30.08
C ALA A 15 24.42 31.85 30.19
N SER A 16 25.27 31.92 29.18
CA SER A 16 26.27 32.96 29.03
C SER A 16 25.83 33.94 27.95
N ALA A 17 25.58 35.17 28.37
CA ALA A 17 25.33 36.31 27.49
C ALA A 17 26.68 36.81 26.94
N ALA A 18 26.80 36.89 25.64
CA ALA A 18 27.88 37.61 24.99
C ALA A 18 27.31 38.84 24.27
N VAL A 19 27.77 39.98 24.74
CA VAL A 19 27.53 41.31 24.19
C VAL A 19 28.39 41.47 22.92
N ALA A 20 27.76 41.74 21.79
CA ALA A 20 28.47 42.12 20.58
C ALA A 20 28.21 43.60 20.20
N LEU A 21 29.32 44.27 20.07
CA LEU A 21 29.49 45.68 19.80
C LEU A 21 29.12 46.01 18.35
N ALA A 22 28.31 47.03 18.17
CA ALA A 22 27.96 47.56 16.83
C ALA A 22 29.14 48.34 16.23
N LEU A 23 29.48 48.04 14.98
CA LEU A 23 30.32 48.91 14.16
C LEU A 23 29.54 49.21 12.86
N SER A 24 29.08 50.45 12.78
CA SER A 24 28.43 51.00 11.60
C SER A 24 29.47 51.42 10.58
N ILE A 25 29.44 50.85 9.38
CA ILE A 25 30.11 51.40 8.20
C ILE A 25 29.07 51.62 7.10
N ALA A 26 28.77 52.87 6.85
CA ALA A 26 28.00 53.28 5.69
C ALA A 26 28.91 53.30 4.46
N LEU A 27 28.52 52.57 3.40
CA LEU A 27 29.03 52.82 2.05
C LEU A 27 27.86 52.74 1.07
N ALA A 28 27.60 53.87 0.45
CA ALA A 28 26.66 54.03 -0.64
C ALA A 28 27.19 53.37 -1.92
N GLY A 29 26.34 52.79 -2.73
CA GLY A 29 26.69 52.45 -4.11
C GLY A 29 25.83 51.40 -4.79
N CYS A 30 24.78 51.81 -5.46
CA CYS A 30 24.26 51.35 -6.75
C CYS A 30 24.28 49.86 -7.10
N GLY A 31 23.12 49.38 -7.45
CA GLY A 31 22.99 48.21 -8.33
C GLY A 31 21.92 47.25 -7.88
N ASP A 32 20.64 47.63 -7.96
CA ASP A 32 19.51 46.70 -7.97
C ASP A 32 19.64 45.78 -9.19
N SER A 33 20.23 44.63 -9.00
CA SER A 33 20.13 43.53 -9.93
C SER A 33 19.51 42.35 -9.18
N SER A 34 18.25 42.49 -8.80
CA SER A 34 17.44 41.35 -8.43
C SER A 34 17.32 40.47 -9.69
N PRO A 35 17.75 39.19 -9.65
CA PRO A 35 17.46 38.33 -10.77
C PRO A 35 15.94 38.25 -10.94
N PRO A 36 15.44 38.26 -12.17
CA PRO A 36 14.02 38.13 -12.41
C PRO A 36 13.60 36.76 -11.82
N THR A 37 12.77 36.81 -10.78
CA THR A 37 12.05 35.62 -10.29
C THR A 37 11.11 35.22 -11.43
N SER A 38 11.61 34.43 -12.36
CA SER A 38 10.76 33.75 -13.34
C SER A 38 9.86 32.81 -12.57
N SER A 39 8.77 33.34 -12.03
CA SER A 39 7.61 32.53 -11.70
C SER A 39 7.09 31.99 -13.02
N LEU A 40 7.57 30.79 -13.40
CA LEU A 40 6.93 30.04 -14.44
C LEU A 40 5.46 29.95 -14.04
N PRO A 41 4.52 30.29 -14.94
CA PRO A 41 3.11 30.06 -14.63
C PRO A 41 2.96 28.59 -14.28
N ILE A 42 2.47 28.31 -13.09
CA ILE A 42 2.01 26.97 -12.72
C ILE A 42 0.86 26.70 -13.69
N GLY A 43 1.22 26.15 -14.85
CA GLY A 43 0.26 25.69 -15.83
C GLY A 43 -0.71 24.81 -15.07
N SER A 44 -2.00 25.06 -15.22
CA SER A 44 -3.07 24.28 -14.63
C SER A 44 -2.88 22.82 -15.05
N GLN A 45 -2.16 22.07 -14.23
CA GLN A 45 -1.91 20.64 -14.47
C GLN A 45 -3.23 19.93 -14.30
N ARG A 46 -3.86 19.59 -15.40
CA ARG A 46 -5.11 18.82 -15.36
C ARG A 46 -4.78 17.44 -14.81
N PRO A 47 -5.56 16.94 -13.83
CA PRO A 47 -5.38 15.60 -13.33
C PRO A 47 -5.53 14.61 -14.48
N VAL A 48 -4.72 13.56 -14.47
CA VAL A 48 -4.84 12.46 -15.42
C VAL A 48 -6.11 11.69 -15.08
N SER A 49 -6.90 11.40 -16.10
CA SER A 49 -8.05 10.51 -15.99
C SER A 49 -7.80 9.25 -16.82
N HIS A 50 -8.33 8.13 -16.33
CA HIS A 50 -8.29 6.83 -16.99
C HIS A 50 -9.72 6.35 -17.22
N VAL A 51 -10.00 5.81 -18.40
CA VAL A 51 -11.29 5.17 -18.71
C VAL A 51 -11.11 3.68 -18.59
N VAL A 52 -11.85 3.07 -17.68
CA VAL A 52 -11.73 1.62 -17.39
C VAL A 52 -12.10 0.79 -18.62
N ALA A 53 -11.16 0.00 -19.11
CA ALA A 53 -11.37 -0.95 -20.21
C ALA A 53 -11.90 -2.30 -19.68
N PRO A 54 -12.48 -3.15 -20.58
CA PRO A 54 -12.86 -4.51 -20.20
C PRO A 54 -11.68 -5.31 -19.65
N GLY A 55 -11.86 -5.95 -18.50
CA GLY A 55 -10.83 -6.76 -17.84
C GLY A 55 -9.84 -5.98 -16.97
N GLU A 56 -9.94 -4.65 -16.92
CA GLU A 56 -9.14 -3.87 -15.97
C GLU A 56 -9.70 -3.92 -14.57
N THR A 57 -8.81 -3.80 -13.59
CA THR A 57 -9.15 -3.72 -12.18
C THR A 57 -8.47 -2.53 -11.54
N VAL A 58 -8.94 -2.13 -10.36
CA VAL A 58 -8.32 -1.08 -9.54
C VAL A 58 -6.83 -1.35 -9.33
N TYR A 59 -6.44 -2.61 -9.14
CA TYR A 59 -5.04 -3.03 -8.93
C TYR A 59 -4.18 -2.83 -10.17
N HIS A 60 -4.71 -3.20 -11.35
CA HIS A 60 -4.02 -3.01 -12.63
C HIS A 60 -3.78 -1.52 -12.88
N ILE A 61 -4.84 -0.73 -12.80
CA ILE A 61 -4.78 0.72 -13.03
C ILE A 61 -3.84 1.39 -12.02
N ALA A 62 -3.94 1.07 -10.72
CA ALA A 62 -3.05 1.60 -9.71
C ALA A 62 -1.58 1.30 -10.01
N THR A 63 -1.28 0.07 -10.46
CA THR A 63 0.08 -0.35 -10.85
C THR A 63 0.58 0.39 -12.08
N GLU A 64 -0.26 0.52 -13.12
CA GLU A 64 0.08 1.21 -14.37
C GLU A 64 0.48 2.66 -14.12
N TYR A 65 -0.25 3.34 -13.24
CA TYR A 65 0.01 4.74 -12.91
C TYR A 65 0.96 4.95 -11.72
N GLY A 66 1.47 3.87 -11.11
CA GLY A 66 2.39 3.96 -9.97
C GLY A 66 1.77 4.62 -8.73
N VAL A 67 0.45 4.49 -8.57
CA VAL A 67 -0.30 5.02 -7.42
C VAL A 67 -0.73 3.87 -6.51
N SER A 68 -0.93 4.16 -5.23
CA SER A 68 -1.45 3.13 -4.33
C SER A 68 -2.93 2.83 -4.61
N VAL A 69 -3.32 1.57 -4.43
CA VAL A 69 -4.71 1.12 -4.58
C VAL A 69 -5.64 1.92 -3.67
N GLY A 70 -5.26 2.10 -2.40
CA GLY A 70 -6.05 2.87 -1.45
C GLY A 70 -6.23 4.34 -1.88
N ARG A 71 -5.19 4.98 -2.39
CA ARG A 71 -5.26 6.37 -2.90
C ARG A 71 -6.12 6.47 -4.15
N LEU A 72 -6.00 5.51 -5.07
CA LEU A 72 -6.84 5.47 -6.28
C LEU A 72 -8.31 5.29 -5.92
N MET A 73 -8.62 4.37 -5.03
CA MET A 73 -9.98 4.13 -4.55
C MET A 73 -10.57 5.36 -3.85
N ALA A 74 -9.83 5.95 -2.90
CA ALA A 74 -10.28 7.12 -2.16
C ALA A 74 -10.54 8.32 -3.07
N ALA A 75 -9.68 8.57 -4.07
CA ALA A 75 -9.84 9.65 -5.03
C ALA A 75 -11.08 9.50 -5.92
N ASN A 76 -11.63 8.29 -6.04
CA ASN A 76 -12.76 7.94 -6.90
C ASN A 76 -14.01 7.49 -6.13
N GLY A 77 -14.01 7.58 -4.81
CA GLY A 77 -15.14 7.19 -3.97
C GLY A 77 -15.46 5.70 -4.02
N LEU A 78 -14.48 4.85 -4.36
CA LEU A 78 -14.63 3.41 -4.38
C LEU A 78 -14.41 2.86 -2.97
N SER A 79 -15.39 2.13 -2.45
CA SER A 79 -15.29 1.45 -1.16
C SER A 79 -14.92 -0.03 -1.30
N ASP A 80 -15.17 -0.60 -2.48
CA ASP A 80 -14.80 -1.98 -2.83
C ASP A 80 -14.13 -1.98 -4.22
N PRO A 81 -12.98 -2.67 -4.40
CA PRO A 81 -12.34 -2.81 -5.72
C PRO A 81 -13.26 -3.40 -6.80
N ARG A 82 -14.28 -4.16 -6.40
CA ARG A 82 -15.27 -4.76 -7.30
C ARG A 82 -16.33 -3.78 -7.79
N ASP A 83 -16.41 -2.58 -7.20
CA ASP A 83 -17.35 -1.53 -7.67
C ASP A 83 -16.90 -0.87 -8.97
N LEU A 84 -15.71 -1.24 -9.47
CA LEU A 84 -15.17 -0.73 -10.73
C LEU A 84 -16.01 -1.19 -11.92
N ARG A 85 -16.38 -0.25 -12.80
CA ARG A 85 -17.21 -0.53 -13.97
C ARG A 85 -16.48 -0.19 -15.26
N VAL A 86 -16.63 -1.03 -16.27
CA VAL A 86 -16.15 -0.74 -17.64
C VAL A 86 -16.77 0.57 -18.13
N GLY A 87 -15.95 1.45 -18.69
CA GLY A 87 -16.32 2.79 -19.11
C GLY A 87 -16.34 3.84 -18.00
N GLN A 88 -16.13 3.46 -16.74
CA GLN A 88 -16.00 4.42 -15.65
C GLN A 88 -14.75 5.27 -15.85
N VAL A 89 -14.88 6.59 -15.61
CA VAL A 89 -13.75 7.51 -15.65
C VAL A 89 -13.17 7.65 -14.24
N LEU A 90 -11.91 7.28 -14.08
CA LEU A 90 -11.18 7.42 -12.82
C LEU A 90 -10.26 8.63 -12.86
N THR A 91 -10.20 9.37 -11.77
CA THR A 91 -9.18 10.37 -11.49
C THR A 91 -7.95 9.68 -10.91
N ILE A 92 -6.78 9.89 -11.52
CA ILE A 92 -5.52 9.29 -11.05
C ILE A 92 -4.82 10.28 -10.13
N PRO A 93 -4.77 10.04 -8.81
CA PRO A 93 -4.20 10.98 -7.86
C PRO A 93 -2.68 11.09 -8.01
N GLY A 94 -2.17 12.33 -8.12
CA GLY A 94 -0.73 12.59 -8.23
C GLY A 94 -0.12 12.39 -9.62
N ALA A 95 -0.89 11.98 -10.62
CA ALA A 95 -0.48 11.96 -12.01
C ALA A 95 -0.90 13.27 -12.69
N TYR A 96 0.02 13.88 -13.44
CA TYR A 96 -0.24 15.10 -14.21
C TYR A 96 0.17 14.88 -15.66
N ARG A 97 -0.62 15.37 -16.63
CA ARG A 97 -0.22 15.35 -18.03
C ARG A 97 1.04 16.20 -18.22
N GLY A 98 2.12 15.58 -18.67
CA GLY A 98 3.41 16.24 -18.89
C GLY A 98 4.51 15.79 -17.92
N ALA A 99 4.22 15.11 -16.84
CA ALA A 99 5.23 14.33 -16.15
C ALA A 99 5.51 13.09 -17.01
N SER A 100 6.65 13.03 -17.67
CA SER A 100 7.24 11.76 -18.08
C SER A 100 7.52 11.03 -16.78
N ILE A 101 6.55 10.26 -16.30
CA ILE A 101 6.82 9.25 -15.30
C ILE A 101 7.81 8.35 -16.02
N GLY A 102 9.08 8.43 -15.62
CA GLY A 102 10.08 7.45 -15.99
C GLY A 102 9.58 6.12 -15.44
N ILE A 103 8.66 5.51 -16.18
CA ILE A 103 8.42 4.10 -16.06
C ILE A 103 9.75 3.53 -16.53
N ALA A 104 10.63 3.23 -15.56
CA ALA A 104 11.63 2.23 -15.83
C ALA A 104 10.80 1.10 -16.40
N SER A 105 10.86 0.95 -17.71
CA SER A 105 10.33 -0.21 -18.41
C SER A 105 11.13 -1.39 -17.86
N SER A 106 10.70 -1.85 -16.70
CA SER A 106 11.04 -3.19 -16.24
C SER A 106 10.51 -4.07 -17.34
N GLY A 107 11.44 -4.57 -18.17
CA GLY A 107 11.24 -5.14 -19.47
C GLY A 107 9.91 -5.87 -19.57
N VAL A 108 9.23 -5.62 -20.66
CA VAL A 108 8.21 -6.54 -21.16
C VAL A 108 8.88 -7.91 -21.16
N HIS A 109 8.68 -8.67 -20.09
CA HIS A 109 9.08 -10.07 -20.04
C HIS A 109 8.22 -10.74 -21.11
N ARG A 110 8.82 -10.83 -22.30
CA ARG A 110 8.27 -11.64 -23.38
C ARG A 110 8.23 -13.06 -22.85
N TYR A 111 7.01 -13.51 -22.54
CA TYR A 111 6.72 -14.85 -22.05
C TYR A 111 7.13 -15.87 -23.14
N THR A 112 8.35 -16.37 -23.05
CA THR A 112 8.80 -17.53 -23.85
C THR A 112 8.51 -18.77 -23.01
N GLY A 113 7.42 -19.41 -23.39
CA GLY A 113 6.84 -20.64 -22.95
C GLY A 113 7.66 -21.60 -22.11
N GLU A 114 7.18 -21.84 -20.96
CA GLU A 114 6.90 -23.11 -20.29
C GLU A 114 6.11 -22.75 -19.04
N ARG A 115 4.84 -23.14 -19.02
CA ARG A 115 4.00 -23.00 -17.84
C ARG A 115 4.49 -23.98 -16.78
N ALA A 116 5.58 -23.67 -16.10
CA ALA A 116 5.81 -24.26 -14.81
C ALA A 116 4.60 -23.91 -13.94
N SER A 117 3.89 -24.91 -13.43
CA SER A 117 2.78 -24.71 -12.52
C SER A 117 3.31 -23.95 -11.29
N ARG A 118 2.99 -22.67 -11.17
CA ARG A 118 3.44 -21.88 -10.01
C ARG A 118 2.78 -22.49 -8.77
N GLN A 119 3.58 -22.88 -7.82
CA GLN A 119 3.09 -23.43 -6.55
C GLN A 119 3.15 -22.33 -5.50
N PHE A 120 1.98 -21.88 -5.05
CA PHE A 120 1.87 -21.00 -3.89
C PHE A 120 1.98 -21.82 -2.61
N GLN A 121 2.69 -21.27 -1.63
CA GLN A 121 2.71 -21.83 -0.29
C GLN A 121 1.36 -21.60 0.39
N TRP A 122 0.88 -22.57 1.15
CA TRP A 122 -0.30 -22.40 1.99
C TRP A 122 -0.07 -21.29 3.03
N PRO A 123 -0.99 -20.32 3.17
CA PRO A 123 -0.72 -19.08 3.92
C PRO A 123 -0.77 -19.22 5.44
N VAL A 124 -1.11 -20.40 5.95
CA VAL A 124 -1.17 -20.71 7.39
C VAL A 124 -0.58 -22.08 7.67
N GLN A 125 -0.02 -22.28 8.85
CA GLN A 125 0.52 -23.59 9.25
C GLN A 125 -0.55 -24.51 9.81
N GLN A 126 -1.66 -23.98 10.31
CA GLN A 126 -2.77 -24.71 10.88
C GLN A 126 -4.10 -24.05 10.53
N GLY A 127 -5.13 -24.83 10.44
CA GLY A 127 -6.49 -24.37 10.12
C GLY A 127 -7.24 -25.35 9.26
N VAL A 128 -8.54 -25.13 9.12
CA VAL A 128 -9.44 -25.97 8.33
C VAL A 128 -10.14 -25.09 7.29
N VAL A 129 -10.18 -25.52 6.03
CA VAL A 129 -10.98 -24.85 5.01
C VAL A 129 -12.45 -24.94 5.40
N SER A 130 -13.01 -23.82 5.84
CA SER A 130 -14.41 -23.73 6.26
C SER A 130 -15.34 -23.36 5.10
N SER A 131 -14.80 -22.75 4.03
CA SER A 131 -15.54 -22.44 2.81
C SER A 131 -14.61 -22.47 1.60
N GLY A 132 -15.04 -23.16 0.53
CA GLY A 132 -14.29 -23.26 -0.73
C GLY A 132 -14.58 -22.11 -1.67
N PHE A 133 -13.76 -22.02 -2.72
CA PHE A 133 -13.94 -21.14 -3.88
C PHE A 133 -15.16 -21.58 -4.69
N GLY A 134 -15.87 -20.62 -5.31
CA GLY A 134 -16.96 -20.86 -6.24
C GLY A 134 -18.31 -20.30 -5.80
N ILE A 135 -19.38 -20.67 -6.52
CA ILE A 135 -20.74 -20.16 -6.28
C ILE A 135 -21.31 -20.79 -5.01
N ARG A 136 -21.77 -19.95 -4.07
CA ARG A 136 -22.50 -20.35 -2.86
C ARG A 136 -23.68 -19.42 -2.63
N ASN A 137 -24.85 -19.97 -2.41
CA ASN A 137 -26.11 -19.22 -2.20
C ASN A 137 -26.36 -18.14 -3.28
N GLY A 138 -25.99 -18.41 -4.54
CA GLY A 138 -26.18 -17.49 -5.66
C GLY A 138 -25.14 -16.37 -5.76
N ALA A 139 -24.12 -16.33 -4.89
CA ALA A 139 -23.01 -15.39 -4.93
C ALA A 139 -21.68 -16.09 -5.18
N MET A 140 -20.78 -15.45 -5.93
CA MET A 140 -19.42 -15.93 -6.13
C MET A 140 -18.59 -15.69 -4.87
N HIS A 141 -17.83 -16.70 -4.46
CA HIS A 141 -16.79 -16.63 -3.45
C HIS A 141 -15.43 -16.70 -4.14
N ASP A 142 -14.72 -15.59 -4.16
CA ASP A 142 -13.50 -15.40 -4.95
C ASP A 142 -12.24 -16.04 -4.33
N GLY A 143 -12.40 -16.72 -3.18
CA GLY A 143 -11.30 -17.33 -2.45
C GLY A 143 -11.72 -18.55 -1.63
N VAL A 144 -10.86 -18.90 -0.69
CA VAL A 144 -11.13 -19.90 0.34
C VAL A 144 -11.09 -19.24 1.71
N ASP A 145 -12.00 -19.65 2.60
CA ASP A 145 -11.97 -19.23 4.00
C ASP A 145 -11.33 -20.35 4.84
N ILE A 146 -10.29 -20.01 5.60
CA ILE A 146 -9.54 -20.92 6.43
C ILE A 146 -9.79 -20.57 7.89
N ALA A 147 -10.59 -21.36 8.57
CA ALA A 147 -10.88 -21.18 10.00
C ALA A 147 -9.68 -21.60 10.84
N ALA A 148 -9.21 -20.70 11.70
CA ALA A 148 -8.20 -20.94 12.72
C ALA A 148 -8.39 -19.93 13.87
N PRO A 149 -7.76 -20.15 15.04
CA PRO A 149 -7.84 -19.21 16.15
C PRO A 149 -7.38 -17.79 15.75
N ALA A 150 -8.03 -16.75 16.30
CA ALA A 150 -7.56 -15.38 16.16
C ALA A 150 -6.12 -15.26 16.70
N GLY A 151 -5.29 -14.45 16.03
CA GLY A 151 -3.86 -14.33 16.33
C GLY A 151 -2.98 -15.40 15.66
N THR A 152 -3.56 -16.36 14.92
CA THR A 152 -2.76 -17.32 14.12
C THR A 152 -1.97 -16.57 13.05
N PRO A 153 -0.64 -16.79 12.93
CA PRO A 153 0.18 -16.12 11.93
C PRO A 153 -0.25 -16.42 10.49
N VAL A 154 -0.25 -15.38 9.66
CA VAL A 154 -0.52 -15.44 8.22
C VAL A 154 0.77 -15.16 7.46
N TYR A 155 1.10 -16.00 6.49
CA TYR A 155 2.35 -15.96 5.75
C TYR A 155 2.13 -15.66 4.27
N ALA A 156 3.06 -14.92 3.67
CA ALA A 156 3.06 -14.66 2.23
C ALA A 156 3.19 -15.96 1.43
N ALA A 157 2.24 -16.22 0.55
CA ALA A 157 2.20 -17.45 -0.24
C ALA A 157 3.34 -17.52 -1.28
N ASP A 158 3.90 -16.39 -1.67
CA ASP A 158 5.08 -16.29 -2.52
C ASP A 158 5.78 -14.94 -2.32
N THR A 159 7.00 -14.80 -2.85
CA THR A 159 7.75 -13.55 -2.89
C THR A 159 7.02 -12.52 -3.73
N GLY A 160 6.97 -11.26 -3.27
CA GLY A 160 6.30 -10.20 -3.99
C GLY A 160 6.43 -8.84 -3.36
N VAL A 161 5.63 -7.89 -3.84
CA VAL A 161 5.52 -6.53 -3.30
C VAL A 161 4.12 -6.32 -2.75
N VAL A 162 4.01 -5.83 -1.53
CA VAL A 162 2.73 -5.45 -0.92
C VAL A 162 2.17 -4.25 -1.69
N ILE A 163 1.06 -4.43 -2.38
CA ILE A 163 0.39 -3.37 -3.15
C ILE A 163 -0.80 -2.76 -2.42
N PHE A 164 -1.20 -3.38 -1.31
CA PHE A 164 -2.20 -2.86 -0.40
C PHE A 164 -2.00 -3.43 1.00
N SER A 165 -2.09 -2.58 2.02
CA SER A 165 -2.19 -2.97 3.43
C SER A 165 -3.08 -1.97 4.16
N GLY A 166 -4.30 -2.38 4.51
CA GLY A 166 -5.31 -1.50 5.08
C GLY A 166 -6.64 -2.20 5.27
N THR A 167 -7.73 -1.43 5.42
CA THR A 167 -9.08 -1.97 5.55
C THR A 167 -9.85 -1.83 4.25
N LEU A 168 -10.43 -2.93 3.76
CA LEU A 168 -11.35 -2.96 2.62
C LEU A 168 -12.75 -3.36 3.05
N HIS A 169 -13.76 -2.77 2.40
CA HIS A 169 -15.15 -3.12 2.65
C HIS A 169 -15.38 -4.62 2.38
N GLY A 170 -16.02 -5.29 3.31
CA GLY A 170 -16.25 -6.74 3.24
C GLY A 170 -15.05 -7.59 3.68
N TYR A 171 -13.86 -7.28 3.24
CA TYR A 171 -12.63 -8.03 3.55
C TYR A 171 -12.04 -7.71 4.94
N GLY A 172 -12.38 -6.55 5.51
CA GLY A 172 -11.75 -6.09 6.76
C GLY A 172 -10.29 -5.70 6.57
N ASN A 173 -9.45 -5.93 7.57
CA ASN A 173 -8.02 -5.70 7.45
C ASN A 173 -7.44 -6.68 6.43
N THR A 174 -6.79 -6.14 5.42
CA THR A 174 -6.40 -6.87 4.22
C THR A 174 -4.98 -6.54 3.83
N VAL A 175 -4.23 -7.56 3.45
CA VAL A 175 -2.95 -7.43 2.72
C VAL A 175 -3.15 -7.98 1.31
N ILE A 176 -2.59 -7.29 0.31
CA ILE A 176 -2.54 -7.77 -1.06
C ILE A 176 -1.10 -7.73 -1.52
N ILE A 177 -0.62 -8.85 -2.04
CA ILE A 177 0.74 -9.00 -2.54
C ILE A 177 0.67 -9.26 -4.03
N ARG A 178 1.38 -8.43 -4.80
CA ARG A 178 1.62 -8.67 -6.22
C ARG A 178 2.90 -9.50 -6.37
N HIS A 179 2.77 -10.56 -7.11
CA HIS A 179 3.86 -11.44 -7.51
C HIS A 179 4.28 -11.19 -8.95
N ASP A 180 5.27 -11.92 -9.42
CA ASP A 180 5.64 -11.91 -10.82
C ASP A 180 4.57 -12.64 -11.68
N ASP A 181 4.62 -12.49 -12.99
CA ASP A 181 3.77 -13.19 -13.99
C ASP A 181 2.25 -12.92 -13.84
N GLY A 182 1.87 -11.72 -13.37
CA GLY A 182 0.48 -11.28 -13.29
C GLY A 182 -0.31 -11.88 -12.12
N TYR A 183 0.36 -12.57 -11.20
CA TYR A 183 -0.30 -13.11 -10.01
C TYR A 183 -0.39 -12.08 -8.87
N ALA A 184 -1.45 -12.20 -8.10
CA ALA A 184 -1.61 -11.53 -6.80
C ALA A 184 -2.26 -12.46 -5.80
N THR A 185 -1.96 -12.27 -4.52
CA THR A 185 -2.64 -12.96 -3.41
C THR A 185 -3.27 -11.96 -2.47
N VAL A 186 -4.46 -12.30 -1.97
CA VAL A 186 -5.26 -11.49 -1.05
C VAL A 186 -5.38 -12.23 0.27
N TYR A 187 -5.21 -11.50 1.37
CA TYR A 187 -5.29 -12.01 2.74
C TYR A 187 -6.23 -11.11 3.52
N GLY A 188 -7.48 -11.53 3.67
CA GLY A 188 -8.55 -10.77 4.33
C GLY A 188 -8.91 -11.27 5.72
N HIS A 189 -9.74 -10.51 6.42
CA HIS A 189 -10.23 -10.74 7.78
C HIS A 189 -9.14 -10.74 8.87
N ASN A 190 -7.96 -10.14 8.56
CA ASN A 190 -6.86 -10.09 9.51
C ASN A 190 -7.27 -9.35 10.80
N GLU A 191 -6.72 -9.79 11.94
CA GLU A 191 -6.73 -9.01 13.18
C GLU A 191 -5.89 -7.75 12.99
N ARG A 192 -4.67 -7.95 12.49
CA ARG A 192 -3.74 -6.88 12.13
C ARG A 192 -2.86 -7.28 10.95
N ASN A 193 -2.49 -6.28 10.18
CA ASN A 193 -1.49 -6.39 9.14
C ASN A 193 -0.11 -6.05 9.74
N LEU A 194 0.91 -6.85 9.44
CA LEU A 194 2.29 -6.67 9.95
C LEU A 194 3.23 -6.06 8.91
N VAL A 195 2.74 -5.82 7.71
CA VAL A 195 3.49 -5.24 6.60
C VAL A 195 2.79 -4.02 6.04
N SER A 196 3.57 -3.10 5.47
CA SER A 196 3.06 -1.87 4.86
C SER A 196 3.11 -1.96 3.34
N GLU A 197 2.27 -1.15 2.68
CA GLU A 197 2.29 -0.98 1.23
C GLU A 197 3.67 -0.54 0.73
N GLY A 198 4.11 -1.06 -0.42
CA GLY A 198 5.41 -0.83 -1.03
C GLY A 198 6.53 -1.75 -0.52
N VAL A 199 6.33 -2.48 0.57
CA VAL A 199 7.34 -3.39 1.13
C VAL A 199 7.44 -4.65 0.29
N ARG A 200 8.67 -5.10 0.02
CA ARG A 200 8.94 -6.41 -0.58
C ARG A 200 8.94 -7.47 0.52
N VAL A 201 8.22 -8.56 0.27
CA VAL A 201 8.13 -9.71 1.18
C VAL A 201 8.67 -10.97 0.51
N ALA A 202 9.25 -11.84 1.32
CA ALA A 202 9.68 -13.15 0.89
C ALA A 202 8.54 -14.17 1.05
N ARG A 203 8.55 -15.25 0.25
CA ARG A 203 7.70 -16.40 0.46
C ARG A 203 7.87 -16.94 1.88
N GLY A 204 6.77 -17.20 2.58
CA GLY A 204 6.78 -17.65 3.97
C GLY A 204 7.08 -16.57 5.00
N GLN A 205 7.26 -15.32 4.61
CA GLN A 205 7.35 -14.21 5.56
C GLN A 205 5.99 -13.98 6.22
N GLU A 206 5.97 -13.77 7.54
CA GLU A 206 4.78 -13.37 8.27
C GLU A 206 4.33 -11.97 7.86
N ILE A 207 3.05 -11.83 7.51
CA ILE A 207 2.46 -10.60 6.96
C ILE A 207 1.24 -10.10 7.73
N GLY A 208 0.69 -10.91 8.62
CA GLY A 208 -0.49 -10.58 9.40
C GLY A 208 -0.88 -11.68 10.36
N GLU A 209 -1.98 -11.50 11.04
CA GLU A 209 -2.57 -12.47 11.95
C GLU A 209 -4.05 -12.66 11.63
N ILE A 210 -4.55 -13.89 11.71
CA ILE A 210 -5.98 -14.20 11.54
C ILE A 210 -6.81 -13.45 12.55
N GLY A 211 -7.91 -12.84 12.09
CA GLY A 211 -8.86 -12.12 12.92
C GLY A 211 -10.31 -12.37 12.57
N ARG A 212 -11.11 -11.36 12.86
CA ARG A 212 -12.56 -11.33 12.60
C ARG A 212 -13.01 -10.01 12.02
N SER A 213 -12.09 -9.28 11.37
CA SER A 213 -12.40 -7.97 10.79
C SER A 213 -13.22 -8.12 9.51
N GLY A 214 -14.00 -7.09 9.16
CA GLY A 214 -14.85 -7.10 7.98
C GLY A 214 -16.10 -7.99 8.11
N ARG A 215 -16.55 -8.55 6.98
CA ARG A 215 -17.80 -9.32 6.90
C ARG A 215 -17.52 -10.81 7.04
N THR A 216 -17.41 -11.29 8.26
CA THR A 216 -17.19 -12.71 8.57
C THR A 216 -18.00 -13.15 9.79
N THR A 217 -18.29 -14.44 9.90
CA THR A 217 -19.02 -15.03 11.04
C THR A 217 -18.12 -15.51 12.15
N GLY A 218 -16.83 -15.69 11.90
CA GLY A 218 -15.88 -16.25 12.84
C GLY A 218 -14.43 -15.85 12.55
N ALA A 219 -13.50 -16.30 13.37
CA ALA A 219 -12.09 -16.12 13.10
C ALA A 219 -11.67 -17.00 11.91
N ASN A 220 -11.25 -16.37 10.84
CA ASN A 220 -10.77 -17.04 9.63
C ASN A 220 -9.84 -16.12 8.84
N LEU A 221 -9.08 -16.71 7.92
CA LEU A 221 -8.39 -16.04 6.85
C LEU A 221 -9.21 -16.23 5.57
N HIS A 222 -9.59 -15.14 4.91
CA HIS A 222 -10.03 -15.18 3.53
C HIS A 222 -8.80 -15.10 2.63
N PHE A 223 -8.54 -16.11 1.82
CA PHE A 223 -7.36 -16.22 0.97
C PHE A 223 -7.75 -16.38 -0.51
N GLU A 224 -7.17 -15.53 -1.36
CA GLU A 224 -7.36 -15.60 -2.80
C GLU A 224 -6.02 -15.69 -3.53
N VAL A 225 -6.03 -16.40 -4.67
CA VAL A 225 -4.99 -16.33 -5.69
C VAL A 225 -5.64 -15.80 -6.95
N ARG A 226 -5.17 -14.65 -7.41
CA ARG A 226 -5.66 -14.00 -8.64
C ARG A 226 -4.59 -14.07 -9.71
N ARG A 227 -5.02 -14.27 -10.94
CA ARG A 227 -4.16 -14.10 -12.11
C ARG A 227 -4.79 -13.10 -13.05
N ASP A 228 -4.01 -12.10 -13.49
CA ASP A 228 -4.52 -11.00 -14.32
C ASP A 228 -5.81 -10.41 -13.74
N ASN A 229 -5.88 -10.38 -12.37
CA ASN A 229 -6.99 -9.89 -11.54
C ASN A 229 -8.29 -10.71 -11.55
N VAL A 230 -8.24 -11.92 -12.03
CA VAL A 230 -9.33 -12.91 -11.92
C VAL A 230 -8.96 -13.94 -10.85
N ALA A 231 -9.87 -14.18 -9.88
CA ALA A 231 -9.75 -15.21 -8.85
C ALA A 231 -10.03 -16.59 -9.42
#